data_86bf3224eb7a151f1c563f50d1707c17
#
_entry.id   86bf3224eb7a151f1c563f50d1707c17
#
_cell.length_a   1.000
_cell.length_b   1.000
_cell.length_c   1.000
_cell.angle_alpha   90.00
_cell.angle_beta   90.00
_cell.angle_gamma   90.00
#
_symmetry.space_group_name_H-M   'P 1'
#
loop_
_entity.id
_entity.type
_entity.pdbx_description
1 polymer ?
#
loop_
_entity_poly.entity_id
_entity_poly.type
_entity_poly.pdbx_seq_one_letter_code
_entity_poly.pdbx_strand_id
1 'polypeptide(L)'
;MNYKFSIISSLIIFNCVASDIPEYEAKYNFESEEISITGIRQFKRNQNDYEIRFDASNLIASMMFSSKFNIDNDMVLPKTYDIKIRPKFLKRDQSVIFNQQENFIQSNGQKPWQTSITESESIFDPLNVQIMIRIYINSGFERFNLNILDMEKGGFKKYNFEVKNSETCVVNNIEYECKILERSREGTQRIVKYYLAKELDYMFVKIIDTSPDRTNKLELKEILSFG
;
A
#
# COMPACT_ATOMS: atom_id res chain seq x y z
N MET A 1 -65.38 -6.67 18.07
CA MET A 1 -64.18 -6.58 18.85
C MET A 1 -62.96 -6.64 17.91
N ASN A 2 -62.50 -5.47 17.43
CA ASN A 2 -61.49 -5.37 16.40
C ASN A 2 -60.11 -5.18 17.05
N TYR A 3 -59.24 -6.19 16.95
CA TYR A 3 -57.84 -6.08 17.35
C TYR A 3 -57.03 -5.50 16.21
N LYS A 4 -56.51 -4.28 16.43
CA LYS A 4 -55.45 -3.68 15.55
C LYS A 4 -54.12 -4.22 15.99
N PHE A 5 -53.48 -5.03 15.10
CA PHE A 5 -52.09 -5.42 15.23
C PHE A 5 -51.19 -4.26 14.73
N SER A 6 -50.46 -3.60 15.63
CA SER A 6 -49.41 -2.64 15.29
C SER A 6 -48.12 -3.40 15.04
N ILE A 7 -47.65 -3.45 13.80
CA ILE A 7 -46.34 -3.97 13.46
C ILE A 7 -45.32 -2.84 13.70
N ILE A 8 -44.52 -2.96 14.75
CA ILE A 8 -43.36 -2.09 14.97
C ILE A 8 -42.24 -2.61 14.11
N SER A 9 -41.98 -1.94 12.99
CA SER A 9 -40.81 -2.20 12.13
C SER A 9 -39.57 -1.56 12.80
N SER A 10 -38.72 -2.39 13.39
CA SER A 10 -37.44 -1.97 13.96
C SER A 10 -36.46 -1.74 12.79
N LEU A 11 -36.18 -0.46 12.49
CA LEU A 11 -35.11 -0.10 11.55
C LEU A 11 -33.77 -0.37 12.24
N ILE A 12 -33.10 -1.44 11.85
CA ILE A 12 -31.69 -1.69 12.21
C ILE A 12 -30.84 -0.76 11.34
N ILE A 13 -30.36 0.33 11.92
CA ILE A 13 -29.38 1.21 11.29
C ILE A 13 -28.04 0.51 11.41
N PHE A 14 -27.57 -0.11 10.33
CA PHE A 14 -26.16 -0.52 10.21
C PHE A 14 -25.33 0.77 10.08
N ASN A 15 -24.70 1.17 11.18
CA ASN A 15 -23.61 2.13 11.10
C ASN A 15 -22.45 1.45 10.39
N CYS A 16 -22.25 1.76 9.11
CA CYS A 16 -21.02 1.45 8.40
C CYS A 16 -19.93 2.35 9.01
N VAL A 17 -19.19 1.82 9.97
CA VAL A 17 -17.99 2.49 10.47
C VAL A 17 -16.95 2.30 9.38
N ALA A 18 -16.62 3.38 8.67
CA ALA A 18 -15.45 3.39 7.78
C ALA A 18 -14.24 2.89 8.57
N SER A 19 -13.47 1.96 8.02
CA SER A 19 -12.29 1.42 8.70
C SER A 19 -11.26 2.54 8.85
N ASP A 20 -11.14 3.08 10.06
CA ASP A 20 -10.13 4.09 10.38
C ASP A 20 -8.79 3.38 10.52
N ILE A 21 -7.98 3.43 9.47
CA ILE A 21 -6.66 2.79 9.47
C ILE A 21 -5.73 3.60 10.38
N PRO A 22 -5.16 3.00 11.44
CA PRO A 22 -4.29 3.70 12.38
C PRO A 22 -3.08 4.34 11.72
N GLU A 23 -2.78 5.58 12.10
CA GLU A 23 -1.54 6.24 11.75
C GLU A 23 -0.35 5.50 12.36
N TYR A 24 0.82 5.59 11.74
CA TYR A 24 2.02 5.00 12.32
C TYR A 24 3.30 5.69 11.85
N GLU A 25 4.32 5.56 12.68
CA GLU A 25 5.69 5.80 12.33
C GLU A 25 6.53 4.60 12.74
N ALA A 26 7.34 4.06 11.83
CA ALA A 26 8.07 2.82 12.07
C ALA A 26 9.38 2.78 11.29
N LYS A 27 10.38 2.12 11.89
CA LYS A 27 11.71 1.92 11.31
C LYS A 27 11.72 0.62 10.52
N TYR A 28 12.15 0.69 9.26
CA TYR A 28 12.29 -0.46 8.37
C TYR A 28 13.71 -0.58 7.86
N ASN A 29 14.16 -1.81 7.64
CA ASN A 29 15.35 -2.11 6.86
C ASN A 29 14.97 -2.60 5.48
N PHE A 30 15.48 -1.93 4.45
CA PHE A 30 15.45 -2.42 3.07
C PHE A 30 16.76 -3.11 2.76
N GLU A 31 16.69 -4.28 2.15
CA GLU A 31 17.81 -5.13 1.79
C GLU A 31 17.65 -5.66 0.38
N SER A 32 18.70 -5.54 -0.41
CA SER A 32 18.87 -6.14 -1.73
C SER A 32 20.31 -6.65 -1.85
N GLU A 33 20.66 -7.27 -2.97
CA GLU A 33 22.05 -7.72 -3.25
C GLU A 33 23.06 -6.56 -3.24
N GLU A 34 22.61 -5.35 -3.59
CA GLU A 34 23.49 -4.19 -3.78
C GLU A 34 23.52 -3.24 -2.58
N ILE A 35 22.44 -3.20 -1.79
CA ILE A 35 22.29 -2.21 -0.72
C ILE A 35 21.48 -2.74 0.46
N SER A 36 21.93 -2.37 1.65
CA SER A 36 21.13 -2.44 2.88
C SER A 36 21.02 -1.04 3.47
N ILE A 37 19.79 -0.57 3.71
CA ILE A 37 19.52 0.78 4.20
C ILE A 37 18.31 0.77 5.13
N THR A 38 18.48 1.45 6.28
CA THR A 38 17.39 1.66 7.23
C THR A 38 16.71 3.00 6.98
N GLY A 39 15.39 2.99 7.05
CA GLY A 39 14.58 4.18 6.84
C GLY A 39 13.38 4.24 7.77
N ILE A 40 12.76 5.41 7.79
CA ILE A 40 11.50 5.66 8.51
C ILE A 40 10.35 5.62 7.52
N ARG A 41 9.34 4.86 7.86
CA ARG A 41 8.07 4.82 7.16
C ARG A 41 7.00 5.45 8.04
N GLN A 42 6.24 6.35 7.44
CA GLN A 42 5.15 7.06 8.10
C GLN A 42 3.87 6.89 7.30
N PHE A 43 2.77 6.70 8.00
CA PHE A 43 1.43 6.84 7.47
C PHE A 43 0.69 7.84 8.34
N LYS A 44 0.26 8.94 7.74
CA LYS A 44 -0.35 10.07 8.46
C LYS A 44 -1.61 10.53 7.75
N ARG A 45 -2.56 11.02 8.55
CA ARG A 45 -3.76 11.71 8.09
C ARG A 45 -3.60 13.22 8.33
N ASN A 46 -3.95 14.00 7.34
CA ASN A 46 -4.02 15.45 7.44
C ASN A 46 -5.39 15.91 6.93
N GLN A 47 -6.34 16.12 7.84
CA GLN A 47 -7.75 16.39 7.54
C GLN A 47 -8.37 15.23 6.71
N ASN A 48 -8.67 15.47 5.43
CA ASN A 48 -9.23 14.47 4.51
C ASN A 48 -8.17 13.80 3.64
N ASP A 49 -6.91 14.22 3.73
CA ASP A 49 -5.80 13.69 2.96
C ASP A 49 -4.98 12.72 3.79
N TYR A 50 -4.46 11.69 3.13
CA TYR A 50 -3.53 10.74 3.71
C TYR A 50 -2.19 10.80 2.97
N GLU A 51 -1.13 10.59 3.70
CA GLU A 51 0.21 10.43 3.14
C GLU A 51 0.86 9.18 3.70
N ILE A 52 1.38 8.33 2.81
CA ILE A 52 2.31 7.27 3.17
C ILE A 52 3.67 7.62 2.58
N ARG A 53 4.70 7.60 3.43
CA ARG A 53 6.04 8.05 3.06
C ARG A 53 7.10 7.10 3.60
N PHE A 54 8.16 6.91 2.85
CA PHE A 54 9.37 6.19 3.26
C PHE A 54 10.59 7.04 2.96
N ASP A 55 11.37 7.35 3.98
CA ASP A 55 12.64 8.08 3.89
C ASP A 55 13.76 7.20 4.44
N ALA A 56 14.80 6.98 3.65
CA ALA A 56 15.98 6.25 4.04
C ALA A 56 17.23 6.97 3.57
N SER A 57 18.26 7.06 4.42
CA SER A 57 19.53 7.66 4.03
C SER A 57 20.68 7.03 4.79
N ASN A 58 21.82 6.92 4.13
CA ASN A 58 23.11 6.60 4.71
C ASN A 58 24.20 7.51 4.11
N LEU A 59 25.48 7.23 4.35
CA LEU A 59 26.60 8.04 3.85
C LEU A 59 26.68 8.06 2.30
N ILE A 60 26.12 7.08 1.63
CA ILE A 60 26.29 6.86 0.18
C ILE A 60 25.03 7.21 -0.59
N ALA A 61 23.85 6.90 -0.04
CA ALA A 61 22.57 6.99 -0.76
C ALA A 61 21.46 7.57 0.12
N SER A 62 20.49 8.22 -0.52
CA SER A 62 19.21 8.58 0.08
C SER A 62 18.07 8.22 -0.84
N MET A 63 16.96 7.78 -0.28
CA MET A 63 15.72 7.44 -1.00
C MET A 63 14.54 8.08 -0.27
N MET A 64 13.66 8.69 -1.04
CA MET A 64 12.36 9.17 -0.58
C MET A 64 11.28 8.68 -1.55
N PHE A 65 10.26 8.08 -1.00
CA PHE A 65 9.03 7.71 -1.68
C PHE A 65 7.87 8.31 -0.89
N SER A 66 6.96 9.00 -1.56
CA SER A 66 5.78 9.59 -0.92
C SER A 66 4.56 9.42 -1.83
N SER A 67 3.46 8.97 -1.26
CA SER A 67 2.17 8.89 -1.92
C SER A 67 1.13 9.67 -1.12
N LYS A 68 0.40 10.57 -1.80
CA LYS A 68 -0.72 11.31 -1.24
C LYS A 68 -2.01 10.84 -1.90
N PHE A 69 -3.05 10.66 -1.11
CA PHE A 69 -4.34 10.12 -1.55
C PHE A 69 -5.45 10.47 -0.58
N ASN A 70 -6.70 10.24 -0.99
CA ASN A 70 -7.87 10.21 -0.11
C ASN A 70 -8.34 8.78 0.08
N ILE A 71 -9.16 8.56 1.12
CA ILE A 71 -9.95 7.36 1.28
C ILE A 71 -11.41 7.78 1.28
N ASP A 72 -12.20 7.20 0.37
CA ASP A 72 -13.63 7.41 0.28
C ASP A 72 -14.34 6.06 0.10
N ASN A 73 -15.32 5.76 0.97
CA ASN A 73 -16.04 4.48 0.96
C ASN A 73 -15.12 3.26 0.90
N ASP A 74 -14.10 3.22 1.76
CA ASP A 74 -13.07 2.17 1.82
C ASP A 74 -12.25 1.99 0.52
N MET A 75 -12.26 3.00 -0.36
CA MET A 75 -11.46 3.03 -1.58
C MET A 75 -10.37 4.10 -1.50
N VAL A 76 -9.14 3.71 -1.76
CA VAL A 76 -8.01 4.63 -1.89
C VAL A 76 -8.11 5.35 -3.23
N LEU A 77 -8.10 6.69 -3.18
CA LEU A 77 -8.15 7.58 -4.35
C LEU A 77 -6.81 8.30 -4.48
N PRO A 78 -5.89 7.83 -5.34
CA PRO A 78 -4.56 8.40 -5.51
C PRO A 78 -4.60 9.85 -5.99
N LYS A 79 -3.64 10.68 -5.51
CA LYS A 79 -3.43 12.06 -5.95
C LYS A 79 -2.06 12.27 -6.55
N THR A 80 -1.01 11.96 -5.78
CA THR A 80 0.37 12.12 -6.25
C THR A 80 1.26 11.00 -5.72
N TYR A 81 2.29 10.68 -6.49
CA TYR A 81 3.36 9.78 -6.08
C TYR A 81 4.72 10.33 -6.48
N ASP A 82 5.60 10.51 -5.51
CA ASP A 82 6.93 11.10 -5.69
C ASP A 82 8.02 10.09 -5.34
N ILE A 83 9.04 10.03 -6.20
CA ILE A 83 10.27 9.26 -5.99
C ILE A 83 11.45 10.22 -6.08
N LYS A 84 12.36 10.18 -5.08
CA LYS A 84 13.66 10.86 -5.13
C LYS A 84 14.73 9.91 -4.64
N ILE A 85 15.69 9.57 -5.50
CA ILE A 85 16.84 8.71 -5.18
C ILE A 85 18.11 9.47 -5.48
N ARG A 86 19.07 9.45 -4.55
CA ARG A 86 20.39 10.01 -4.65
C ARG A 86 21.43 8.93 -4.30
N PRO A 87 22.65 8.96 -4.83
CA PRO A 87 23.30 9.99 -5.62
C PRO A 87 22.81 10.03 -7.08
N LYS A 88 23.28 11.09 -7.78
CA LYS A 88 22.79 11.39 -9.14
C LYS A 88 23.01 10.30 -10.21
N PHE A 89 23.99 9.40 -10.04
CA PHE A 89 24.19 8.30 -10.99
C PHE A 89 23.15 7.17 -10.87
N LEU A 90 22.48 7.06 -9.70
CA LEU A 90 21.29 6.24 -9.50
C LEU A 90 20.01 7.07 -9.59
N LYS A 91 20.12 8.32 -10.04
CA LYS A 91 19.07 9.33 -9.99
C LYS A 91 17.75 8.81 -10.53
N ARG A 92 16.77 8.72 -9.65
CA ARG A 92 15.36 8.62 -9.99
C ARG A 92 14.63 9.78 -9.32
N ASP A 93 14.38 10.82 -10.10
CA ASP A 93 13.43 11.87 -9.70
C ASP A 93 12.23 11.71 -10.62
N GLN A 94 11.13 11.30 -10.06
CA GLN A 94 9.89 11.09 -10.79
C GLN A 94 8.72 11.52 -9.93
N SER A 95 7.84 12.32 -10.49
CA SER A 95 6.59 12.75 -9.86
C SER A 95 5.43 12.33 -10.75
N VAL A 96 4.44 11.67 -10.16
CA VAL A 96 3.24 11.20 -10.84
C VAL A 96 2.04 11.94 -10.27
N ILE A 97 1.18 12.44 -11.15
CA ILE A 97 -0.08 13.11 -10.82
C ILE A 97 -1.23 12.27 -11.38
N PHE A 98 -2.21 11.98 -10.53
CA PHE A 98 -3.45 11.32 -10.91
C PHE A 98 -4.53 12.38 -11.09
N ASN A 99 -4.85 12.71 -12.34
CA ASN A 99 -5.91 13.67 -12.67
C ASN A 99 -7.21 12.91 -12.98
N GLN A 100 -8.01 12.71 -11.93
CA GLN A 100 -9.29 12.00 -12.07
C GLN A 100 -10.33 12.81 -12.85
N GLN A 101 -10.27 14.14 -12.85
CA GLN A 101 -11.23 14.99 -13.56
C GLN A 101 -11.04 14.94 -15.07
N GLU A 102 -9.80 14.80 -15.51
CA GLU A 102 -9.44 14.76 -16.93
C GLU A 102 -9.10 13.34 -17.39
N ASN A 103 -9.29 12.35 -16.53
CA ASN A 103 -9.09 10.91 -16.81
C ASN A 103 -7.70 10.58 -17.37
N PHE A 104 -6.64 11.12 -16.76
CA PHE A 104 -5.28 10.74 -17.09
C PHE A 104 -4.36 10.64 -15.86
N ILE A 105 -3.27 9.91 -16.03
CA ILE A 105 -2.13 9.87 -15.12
C ILE A 105 -0.91 10.36 -15.87
N GLN A 106 -0.19 11.31 -15.29
CA GLN A 106 1.01 11.90 -15.88
C GLN A 106 2.22 11.71 -14.96
N SER A 107 3.32 11.28 -15.56
CA SER A 107 4.62 11.23 -14.90
C SER A 107 5.53 12.30 -15.49
N ASN A 108 6.18 13.05 -14.60
CA ASN A 108 7.21 14.03 -14.89
C ASN A 108 8.55 13.59 -14.26
N GLY A 109 9.66 14.05 -14.82
CA GLY A 109 11.01 13.76 -14.33
C GLY A 109 11.82 12.91 -15.29
N GLN A 110 12.55 11.93 -14.78
CA GLN A 110 13.53 11.20 -15.61
C GLN A 110 12.92 10.28 -16.68
N LYS A 111 11.70 9.79 -16.46
CA LYS A 111 10.94 8.99 -17.43
C LYS A 111 9.54 9.58 -17.57
N PRO A 112 9.36 10.64 -18.40
CA PRO A 112 8.05 11.24 -18.59
C PRO A 112 7.17 10.34 -19.45
N TRP A 113 5.91 10.23 -19.06
CA TRP A 113 4.85 9.56 -19.81
C TRP A 113 3.48 10.07 -19.38
N GLN A 114 2.48 9.85 -20.22
CA GLN A 114 1.09 10.11 -19.91
C GLN A 114 0.25 8.92 -20.35
N THR A 115 -0.76 8.56 -19.55
CA THR A 115 -1.68 7.46 -19.83
C THR A 115 -3.10 7.91 -19.54
N SER A 116 -4.01 7.72 -20.49
CA SER A 116 -5.45 7.88 -20.26
C SER A 116 -5.97 6.71 -19.43
N ILE A 117 -6.93 7.00 -18.55
CA ILE A 117 -7.62 6.02 -17.71
C ILE A 117 -9.12 6.13 -17.94
N THR A 118 -9.86 5.07 -17.65
CA THR A 118 -11.31 5.09 -17.65
C THR A 118 -11.84 5.32 -16.22
N GLU A 119 -13.02 5.88 -16.08
CA GLU A 119 -13.66 6.12 -14.76
C GLU A 119 -13.82 4.85 -13.93
N SER A 120 -13.91 3.68 -14.57
CA SER A 120 -14.06 2.40 -13.89
C SER A 120 -12.74 1.78 -13.41
N GLU A 121 -11.59 2.37 -13.76
CA GLU A 121 -10.26 1.83 -13.43
C GLU A 121 -9.71 2.45 -12.15
N SER A 122 -9.64 1.64 -11.09
CA SER A 122 -8.87 2.00 -9.89
C SER A 122 -7.41 1.61 -10.08
N ILE A 123 -6.52 2.59 -10.18
CA ILE A 123 -5.08 2.39 -10.39
C ILE A 123 -4.33 2.96 -9.19
N PHE A 124 -3.46 2.16 -8.60
CA PHE A 124 -2.70 2.49 -7.39
C PHE A 124 -1.22 2.66 -7.70
N ASP A 125 -0.54 3.54 -6.94
CA ASP A 125 0.92 3.56 -6.93
C ASP A 125 1.50 2.47 -5.99
N PRO A 126 2.82 2.23 -6.01
CA PRO A 126 3.45 1.19 -5.20
C PRO A 126 3.34 1.35 -3.67
N LEU A 127 3.01 2.56 -3.18
CA LEU A 127 2.83 2.81 -1.75
C LEU A 127 1.37 2.75 -1.32
N ASN A 128 0.47 3.49 -1.99
CA ASN A 128 -0.92 3.53 -1.58
C ASN A 128 -1.68 2.23 -1.84
N VAL A 129 -1.22 1.39 -2.79
CA VAL A 129 -1.73 0.03 -2.95
C VAL A 129 -1.63 -0.79 -1.66
N GLN A 130 -0.65 -0.50 -0.82
CA GLN A 130 -0.47 -1.20 0.45
C GLN A 130 -1.54 -0.81 1.47
N ILE A 131 -2.06 0.41 1.40
CA ILE A 131 -3.21 0.83 2.20
C ILE A 131 -4.48 0.14 1.69
N MET A 132 -4.68 0.07 0.37
CA MET A 132 -5.81 -0.66 -0.21
C MET A 132 -5.79 -2.16 0.16
N ILE A 133 -4.61 -2.77 0.19
CA ILE A 133 -4.43 -4.16 0.67
C ILE A 133 -4.87 -4.30 2.13
N ARG A 134 -4.47 -3.38 3.03
CA ARG A 134 -4.89 -3.40 4.45
C ARG A 134 -6.41 -3.31 4.57
N ILE A 135 -7.06 -2.42 3.83
CA ILE A 135 -8.52 -2.28 3.78
C ILE A 135 -9.17 -3.61 3.37
N TYR A 136 -8.72 -4.23 2.29
CA TYR A 136 -9.28 -5.49 1.80
C TYR A 136 -9.08 -6.65 2.79
N ILE A 137 -7.89 -6.77 3.36
CA ILE A 137 -7.61 -7.83 4.34
C ILE A 137 -8.42 -7.64 5.62
N ASN A 138 -8.59 -6.40 6.08
CA ASN A 138 -9.42 -6.07 7.25
C ASN A 138 -10.92 -6.34 6.99
N SER A 139 -11.37 -6.12 5.76
CA SER A 139 -12.73 -6.46 5.30
C SER A 139 -12.94 -7.96 5.03
N GLY A 140 -11.92 -8.80 5.26
CA GLY A 140 -12.01 -10.26 5.13
C GLY A 140 -11.81 -10.81 3.71
N PHE A 141 -11.35 -9.99 2.76
CA PHE A 141 -11.04 -10.50 1.42
C PHE A 141 -9.80 -11.40 1.45
N GLU A 142 -9.93 -12.60 0.91
CA GLU A 142 -8.81 -13.57 0.79
C GLU A 142 -8.20 -13.61 -0.62
N ARG A 143 -8.97 -13.16 -1.64
CA ARG A 143 -8.54 -13.09 -3.05
C ARG A 143 -9.09 -11.83 -3.70
N PHE A 144 -8.21 -11.10 -4.37
CA PHE A 144 -8.61 -9.89 -5.10
C PHE A 144 -7.57 -9.53 -6.16
N ASN A 145 -7.94 -8.57 -7.02
CA ASN A 145 -7.05 -8.05 -8.05
C ASN A 145 -6.90 -6.53 -7.87
N LEU A 146 -5.68 -6.02 -8.05
CA LEU A 146 -5.42 -4.59 -8.06
C LEU A 146 -4.58 -4.20 -9.29
N ASN A 147 -4.87 -3.02 -9.85
CA ASN A 147 -4.08 -2.44 -10.90
C ASN A 147 -3.00 -1.55 -10.28
N ILE A 148 -1.74 -1.86 -10.54
CA ILE A 148 -0.59 -1.09 -10.03
C ILE A 148 0.09 -0.40 -11.20
N LEU A 149 0.40 0.87 -11.01
CA LEU A 149 1.04 1.75 -11.97
C LEU A 149 2.39 1.16 -12.46
N ASP A 150 2.60 1.17 -13.78
CA ASP A 150 3.92 0.89 -14.36
C ASP A 150 4.75 2.18 -14.40
N MET A 151 5.63 2.32 -13.43
CA MET A 151 6.46 3.53 -13.26
C MET A 151 7.46 3.76 -14.39
N GLU A 152 7.73 2.75 -15.22
CA GLU A 152 8.72 2.86 -16.30
C GLU A 152 8.11 3.24 -17.63
N LYS A 153 6.96 2.64 -17.95
CA LYS A 153 6.34 2.72 -19.28
C LYS A 153 5.05 3.53 -19.30
N GLY A 154 4.52 3.85 -18.13
CA GLY A 154 3.15 4.34 -17.99
C GLY A 154 2.13 3.21 -18.11
N GLY A 155 0.85 3.53 -17.88
CA GLY A 155 -0.20 2.54 -17.76
C GLY A 155 -0.13 1.77 -16.45
N PHE A 156 -0.76 0.62 -16.41
CA PHE A 156 -0.84 -0.20 -15.22
C PHE A 156 -0.72 -1.69 -15.55
N LYS A 157 -0.45 -2.47 -14.51
CA LYS A 157 -0.42 -3.93 -14.56
C LYS A 157 -1.39 -4.48 -13.53
N LYS A 158 -2.23 -5.41 -13.95
CA LYS A 158 -3.12 -6.15 -13.07
C LYS A 158 -2.35 -7.22 -12.32
N TYR A 159 -2.50 -7.26 -11.00
CA TYR A 159 -1.89 -8.25 -10.13
C TYR A 159 -2.97 -9.02 -9.38
N ASN A 160 -2.73 -10.31 -9.19
CA ASN A 160 -3.54 -11.19 -8.36
C ASN A 160 -2.95 -11.22 -6.96
N PHE A 161 -3.83 -11.14 -5.96
CA PHE A 161 -3.48 -11.25 -4.55
C PHE A 161 -4.26 -12.39 -3.92
N GLU A 162 -3.57 -13.22 -3.14
CA GLU A 162 -4.16 -14.38 -2.48
C GLU A 162 -3.57 -14.58 -1.09
N VAL A 163 -4.41 -14.67 -0.07
CA VAL A 163 -4.01 -15.07 1.28
C VAL A 163 -3.68 -16.56 1.25
N LYS A 164 -2.47 -16.94 1.70
CA LYS A 164 -1.99 -18.34 1.69
C LYS A 164 -2.21 -19.01 3.04
N ASN A 165 -1.70 -18.41 4.08
CA ASN A 165 -1.74 -18.94 5.45
C ASN A 165 -1.52 -17.80 6.45
N SER A 166 -1.50 -18.17 7.74
CA SER A 166 -1.01 -17.31 8.82
C SER A 166 0.20 -17.97 9.47
N GLU A 167 1.12 -17.16 9.96
CA GLU A 167 2.28 -17.62 10.75
C GLU A 167 2.64 -16.57 11.82
N THR A 168 3.45 -16.94 12.80
CA THR A 168 3.97 -16.00 13.79
C THR A 168 5.12 -15.20 13.19
N CYS A 169 5.01 -13.86 13.25
CA CYS A 169 6.09 -12.93 12.94
C CYS A 169 6.68 -12.37 14.24
N VAL A 170 8.00 -12.16 14.26
CA VAL A 170 8.66 -11.54 15.42
C VAL A 170 9.26 -10.22 15.00
N VAL A 171 8.90 -9.15 15.70
CA VAL A 171 9.46 -7.81 15.54
C VAL A 171 9.92 -7.31 16.91
N ASN A 172 11.21 -7.03 17.05
CA ASN A 172 11.79 -6.54 18.31
C ASN A 172 11.39 -7.39 19.55
N ASN A 173 11.45 -8.73 19.42
CA ASN A 173 11.05 -9.73 20.43
C ASN A 173 9.55 -9.76 20.78
N ILE A 174 8.70 -9.09 20.01
CA ILE A 174 7.24 -9.16 20.14
C ILE A 174 6.70 -10.06 19.03
N GLU A 175 5.86 -11.02 19.40
CA GLU A 175 5.20 -11.93 18.46
C GLU A 175 3.87 -11.33 17.98
N TYR A 176 3.59 -11.49 16.68
CA TYR A 176 2.37 -11.07 16.01
C TYR A 176 1.80 -12.21 15.16
N GLU A 177 0.48 -12.31 15.08
CA GLU A 177 -0.18 -13.16 14.08
C GLU A 177 -0.12 -12.50 12.71
N CYS A 178 0.69 -13.04 11.80
CA CYS A 178 0.84 -12.51 10.45
C CYS A 178 0.01 -13.29 9.44
N LYS A 179 -0.88 -12.62 8.69
CA LYS A 179 -1.41 -13.16 7.44
C LYS A 179 -0.36 -13.05 6.35
N ILE A 180 -0.17 -14.13 5.60
CA ILE A 180 0.73 -14.17 4.44
C ILE A 180 -0.08 -13.96 3.17
N LEU A 181 0.11 -12.81 2.53
CA LEU A 181 -0.51 -12.47 1.26
C LEU A 181 0.52 -12.59 0.14
N GLU A 182 0.20 -13.31 -0.90
CA GLU A 182 1.03 -13.44 -2.09
C GLU A 182 0.48 -12.61 -3.24
N ARG A 183 1.36 -11.83 -3.88
CA ARG A 183 1.08 -11.13 -5.13
C ARG A 183 1.79 -11.81 -6.28
N SER A 184 1.05 -12.13 -7.32
CA SER A 184 1.56 -12.70 -8.57
C SER A 184 1.00 -11.94 -9.77
N ARG A 185 1.55 -12.21 -10.94
CA ARG A 185 1.04 -11.71 -12.22
C ARG A 185 1.26 -12.77 -13.29
N GLU A 186 0.24 -12.97 -14.12
CA GLU A 186 0.32 -13.87 -15.26
C GLU A 186 1.50 -13.52 -16.18
N GLY A 187 2.17 -14.54 -16.70
CA GLY A 187 3.31 -14.40 -17.59
C GLY A 187 4.61 -13.94 -16.93
N THR A 188 4.70 -13.96 -15.58
CA THR A 188 5.95 -13.65 -14.86
C THR A 188 6.20 -14.66 -13.75
N GLN A 189 7.51 -14.88 -13.43
CA GLN A 189 7.93 -15.70 -12.29
C GLN A 189 8.15 -14.87 -11.02
N ARG A 190 7.87 -13.54 -11.07
CA ARG A 190 8.03 -12.67 -9.91
C ARG A 190 6.89 -12.86 -8.93
N ILE A 191 7.22 -13.17 -7.69
CA ILE A 191 6.28 -13.33 -6.57
C ILE A 191 6.66 -12.35 -5.48
N VAL A 192 5.66 -11.70 -4.89
CA VAL A 192 5.87 -10.86 -3.71
C VAL A 192 5.02 -11.39 -2.57
N LYS A 193 5.67 -11.69 -1.44
CA LYS A 193 5.02 -12.10 -0.20
C LYS A 193 4.98 -10.93 0.78
N TYR A 194 3.81 -10.68 1.31
CA TYR A 194 3.54 -9.68 2.32
C TYR A 194 3.15 -10.36 3.61
N TYR A 195 3.74 -9.93 4.71
CA TYR A 195 3.47 -10.38 6.07
C TYR A 195 2.76 -9.25 6.80
N LEU A 196 1.51 -9.47 7.16
CA LEU A 196 0.57 -8.44 7.62
C LEU A 196 0.17 -8.77 9.06
N ALA A 197 0.68 -7.99 10.04
CA ALA A 197 0.40 -8.23 11.46
C ALA A 197 -1.03 -7.82 11.82
N LYS A 198 -1.82 -8.76 12.30
CA LYS A 198 -3.23 -8.57 12.63
C LYS A 198 -3.43 -7.56 13.78
N GLU A 199 -2.61 -7.63 14.82
CA GLU A 199 -2.65 -6.76 15.99
C GLU A 199 -2.23 -5.32 15.67
N LEU A 200 -1.63 -5.11 14.49
CA LEU A 200 -1.24 -3.80 13.97
C LEU A 200 -2.14 -3.38 12.79
N ASP A 201 -3.41 -3.80 12.82
CA ASP A 201 -4.38 -3.52 11.77
C ASP A 201 -3.82 -3.85 10.37
N TYR A 202 -3.23 -5.04 10.25
CA TYR A 202 -2.59 -5.54 9.03
C TYR A 202 -1.48 -4.65 8.47
N MET A 203 -0.76 -3.93 9.33
CA MET A 203 0.47 -3.25 8.94
C MET A 203 1.49 -4.25 8.40
N PHE A 204 2.23 -3.84 7.37
CA PHE A 204 3.26 -4.66 6.75
C PHE A 204 4.48 -4.78 7.67
N VAL A 205 4.73 -5.97 8.20
CA VAL A 205 5.93 -6.23 9.01
C VAL A 205 7.08 -6.77 8.17
N LYS A 206 6.76 -7.37 7.00
CA LYS A 206 7.78 -7.86 6.08
C LYS A 206 7.23 -7.92 4.66
N ILE A 207 8.06 -7.59 3.69
CA ILE A 207 7.81 -7.76 2.26
C ILE A 207 9.01 -8.50 1.68
N ILE A 208 8.77 -9.59 0.95
CA ILE A 208 9.80 -10.32 0.21
C ILE A 208 9.39 -10.31 -1.26
N ASP A 209 10.18 -9.67 -2.10
CA ASP A 209 9.97 -9.54 -3.53
C ASP A 209 11.02 -10.37 -4.28
N THR A 210 10.62 -11.53 -4.77
CA THR A 210 11.50 -12.50 -5.44
C THR A 210 11.21 -12.53 -6.92
N SER A 211 12.26 -12.40 -7.72
CA SER A 211 12.30 -12.67 -9.15
C SER A 211 13.45 -13.63 -9.47
N PRO A 212 13.54 -14.20 -10.68
CA PRO A 212 14.63 -15.13 -11.02
C PRO A 212 16.03 -14.55 -10.76
N ASP A 213 16.20 -13.24 -10.91
CA ASP A 213 17.50 -12.58 -10.88
C ASP A 213 17.83 -11.92 -9.54
N ARG A 214 16.84 -11.72 -8.65
CA ARG A 214 17.06 -10.97 -7.40
C ARG A 214 15.97 -11.19 -6.37
N THR A 215 16.34 -10.97 -5.11
CA THR A 215 15.40 -10.90 -3.98
C THR A 215 15.61 -9.56 -3.25
N ASN A 216 14.52 -8.81 -3.07
CA ASN A 216 14.50 -7.62 -2.23
C ASN A 216 13.66 -7.89 -1.00
N LYS A 217 14.07 -7.36 0.14
CA LYS A 217 13.37 -7.52 1.41
C LYS A 217 13.18 -6.16 2.06
N LEU A 218 11.98 -5.91 2.56
CA LEU A 218 11.68 -4.81 3.49
C LEU A 218 11.19 -5.41 4.79
N GLU A 219 11.76 -5.05 5.91
CA GLU A 219 11.45 -5.65 7.20
C GLU A 219 11.31 -4.60 8.28
N LEU A 220 10.21 -4.65 9.03
CA LEU A 220 9.97 -3.83 10.21
C LEU A 220 10.99 -4.14 11.29
N LYS A 221 11.67 -3.12 11.81
CA LYS A 221 12.63 -3.24 12.90
C LYS A 221 12.09 -2.70 14.22
N GLU A 222 11.32 -1.63 14.17
CA GLU A 222 10.83 -0.96 15.37
C GLU A 222 9.58 -0.14 15.04
N ILE A 223 8.60 -0.15 15.93
CA ILE A 223 7.43 0.73 15.88
C ILE A 223 7.73 1.92 16.76
N LEU A 224 7.73 3.13 16.17
CA LEU A 224 8.01 4.39 16.88
C LEU A 224 6.72 5.01 17.43
N SER A 225 5.62 4.90 16.65
CA SER A 225 4.26 5.25 17.09
C SER A 225 3.22 4.42 16.31
N PHE A 226 2.06 4.17 16.92
CA PHE A 226 0.95 3.45 16.31
C PHE A 226 -0.37 3.86 16.98
N GLY A 227 -1.38 4.34 16.16
CA GLY A 227 -2.70 4.79 16.62
C GLY A 227 -2.81 6.29 16.80
#